data_14f51de3c565fec6a61fe17af65d91df
#
_entry.id   14f51de3c565fec6a61fe17af65d91df
#
_cell.length_a   1.000
_cell.length_b   1.000
_cell.length_c   1.000
_cell.angle_alpha   90.00
_cell.angle_beta   90.00
_cell.angle_gamma   90.00
#
_symmetry.space_group_name_H-M   'P 1'
#
loop_
_entity.id
_entity.type
_entity.pdbx_description
1 polymer ?
#
loop_
_entity_poly.entity_id
_entity_poly.type
_entity_poly.pdbx_seq_one_letter_code
_entity_poly.pdbx_strand_id
1 'polypeptide(L)'
;RRDNPQCAQQEYDAKLDQKDPGLNVKLSFDLNEDVAAPYILKGAKPRIAVLREQGVNSHVEMAAAFNRAGFTAVDVHMSDILSGRRTLTDFNGLVACGGFSYGDVLGAGEGWAKSILFNDKARAEFAAFFERQSTFTLGVCNGCQMVSNLKSIIPGAELWPRFVRNKSDRFEARFSLVQ
;
A
#
# COMPACT_ATOMS: atom_id res chain seq x y z
N ARG A 1 5.83 -29.93 -4.33
CA ARG A 1 6.37 -31.01 -3.49
C ARG A 1 7.89 -31.18 -3.64
N ARG A 2 8.44 -31.10 -4.84
CA ARG A 2 9.88 -31.30 -5.08
C ARG A 2 10.75 -30.26 -4.36
N ASP A 3 10.39 -28.99 -4.49
CA ASP A 3 11.25 -27.87 -4.04
C ASP A 3 11.01 -27.50 -2.56
N ASN A 4 9.80 -27.71 -2.05
CA ASN A 4 9.46 -27.52 -0.64
C ASN A 4 8.36 -28.51 -0.22
N PRO A 5 8.74 -29.77 0.11
CA PRO A 5 7.79 -30.83 0.40
C PRO A 5 6.97 -30.57 1.67
N GLN A 6 7.56 -29.92 2.67
CA GLN A 6 6.87 -29.65 3.94
C GLN A 6 5.73 -28.65 3.74
N CYS A 7 5.97 -27.50 3.09
CA CYS A 7 4.93 -26.52 2.81
C CYS A 7 3.83 -27.10 1.92
N ALA A 8 4.21 -27.87 0.90
CA ALA A 8 3.23 -28.51 0.02
C ALA A 8 2.36 -29.53 0.75
N GLN A 9 2.91 -30.26 1.72
CA GLN A 9 2.15 -31.20 2.54
C GLN A 9 1.21 -30.48 3.49
N GLN A 10 1.69 -29.41 4.18
CA GLN A 10 0.87 -28.59 5.06
C GLN A 10 -0.33 -27.98 4.32
N GLU A 11 -0.12 -27.46 3.11
CA GLU A 11 -1.19 -26.89 2.29
C GLU A 11 -2.23 -27.97 1.90
N TYR A 12 -1.76 -29.16 1.55
CA TYR A 12 -2.63 -30.29 1.21
C TYR A 12 -3.46 -30.73 2.41
N ASP A 13 -2.83 -30.92 3.57
CA ASP A 13 -3.47 -31.38 4.80
C ASP A 13 -4.53 -30.36 5.28
N ALA A 14 -4.23 -29.07 5.18
CA ALA A 14 -5.19 -28.00 5.53
C ALA A 14 -6.47 -28.06 4.67
N LYS A 15 -6.38 -28.47 3.40
CA LYS A 15 -7.54 -28.62 2.53
C LYS A 15 -8.38 -29.88 2.82
N LEU A 16 -7.81 -30.83 3.54
CA LEU A 16 -8.50 -32.07 3.92
C LEU A 16 -9.16 -31.98 5.30
N ASP A 17 -8.90 -30.90 6.05
CA ASP A 17 -9.49 -30.71 7.37
C ASP A 17 -10.97 -30.35 7.25
N GLN A 18 -11.82 -31.37 7.46
CA GLN A 18 -13.28 -31.22 7.43
C GLN A 18 -13.83 -30.41 8.62
N LYS A 19 -13.01 -30.12 9.63
CA LYS A 19 -13.38 -29.31 10.80
C LYS A 19 -12.99 -27.85 10.66
N ASP A 20 -12.27 -27.50 9.60
CA ASP A 20 -11.94 -26.10 9.33
C ASP A 20 -13.25 -25.31 9.13
N PRO A 21 -13.55 -24.32 9.98
CA PRO A 21 -14.77 -23.53 9.88
C PRO A 21 -14.80 -22.61 8.64
N GLY A 22 -13.69 -22.54 7.90
CA GLY A 22 -13.50 -21.59 6.81
C GLY A 22 -13.32 -20.15 7.29
N LEU A 23 -13.50 -19.20 6.38
CA LEU A 23 -13.35 -17.77 6.68
C LEU A 23 -14.67 -17.22 7.23
N ASN A 24 -14.66 -16.82 8.53
CA ASN A 24 -15.80 -16.20 9.18
C ASN A 24 -15.50 -14.72 9.43
N VAL A 25 -16.26 -13.84 8.78
CA VAL A 25 -16.08 -12.39 8.86
C VAL A 25 -17.11 -11.78 9.79
N LYS A 26 -16.66 -10.94 10.73
CA LYS A 26 -17.53 -10.03 11.49
C LYS A 26 -17.24 -8.61 11.02
N LEU A 27 -18.19 -8.00 10.35
CA LEU A 27 -18.08 -6.63 9.90
C LEU A 27 -18.58 -5.68 11.00
N SER A 28 -17.88 -4.56 11.18
CA SER A 28 -18.27 -3.46 12.06
C SER A 28 -19.01 -2.34 11.31
N PHE A 29 -19.27 -2.52 10.03
CA PHE A 29 -19.91 -1.54 9.15
C PHE A 29 -20.95 -2.21 8.26
N ASP A 30 -21.92 -1.41 7.74
CA ASP A 30 -22.89 -1.87 6.76
C ASP A 30 -22.27 -1.88 5.36
N LEU A 31 -22.32 -3.03 4.68
CA LEU A 31 -21.81 -3.19 3.30
C LEU A 31 -22.56 -2.33 2.28
N ASN A 32 -23.81 -1.94 2.58
CA ASN A 32 -24.65 -1.15 1.68
C ASN A 32 -24.54 0.35 1.95
N GLU A 33 -23.80 0.76 2.98
CA GLU A 33 -23.62 2.17 3.29
C GLU A 33 -22.61 2.81 2.32
N ASP A 34 -23.06 3.84 1.60
CA ASP A 34 -22.15 4.70 0.81
C ASP A 34 -21.69 5.89 1.65
N VAL A 35 -20.59 5.69 2.38
CA VAL A 35 -20.00 6.72 3.27
C VAL A 35 -19.45 7.93 2.50
N ALA A 36 -19.22 7.81 1.19
CA ALA A 36 -18.69 8.89 0.36
C ALA A 36 -19.79 9.79 -0.20
N ALA A 37 -20.99 9.25 -0.43
CA ALA A 37 -22.09 9.97 -1.07
C ALA A 37 -22.42 11.34 -0.44
N PRO A 38 -22.50 11.50 0.89
CA PRO A 38 -22.81 12.80 1.50
C PRO A 38 -21.75 13.88 1.22
N TYR A 39 -20.51 13.49 1.06
CA TYR A 39 -19.39 14.40 0.76
C TYR A 39 -19.34 14.76 -0.71
N ILE A 40 -19.55 13.78 -1.59
CA ILE A 40 -19.62 13.96 -3.05
C ILE A 40 -20.76 14.93 -3.39
N LEU A 41 -21.94 14.75 -2.79
CA LEU A 41 -23.10 15.62 -2.98
C LEU A 41 -22.85 17.06 -2.54
N LYS A 42 -21.99 17.29 -1.55
CA LYS A 42 -21.57 18.61 -1.10
C LYS A 42 -20.43 19.20 -1.94
N GLY A 43 -19.98 18.51 -2.97
CA GLY A 43 -18.92 18.96 -3.87
C GLY A 43 -17.50 18.85 -3.29
N ALA A 44 -17.31 18.11 -2.19
CA ALA A 44 -15.97 17.84 -1.67
C ALA A 44 -15.13 17.05 -2.69
N LYS A 45 -13.92 17.54 -2.97
CA LYS A 45 -12.98 16.89 -3.90
C LYS A 45 -11.56 16.94 -3.31
N PRO A 46 -11.31 16.22 -2.21
CA PRO A 46 -9.96 16.19 -1.63
C PRO A 46 -8.97 15.61 -2.64
N ARG A 47 -7.76 16.12 -2.63
CA ARG A 47 -6.72 15.71 -3.58
C ARG A 47 -5.93 14.53 -3.04
N ILE A 48 -5.68 13.55 -3.89
CA ILE A 48 -4.83 12.40 -3.57
C ILE A 48 -3.67 12.29 -4.56
N ALA A 49 -2.46 12.12 -4.02
CA ALA A 49 -1.28 11.82 -4.82
C ALA A 49 -1.26 10.32 -5.13
N VAL A 50 -1.43 9.97 -6.40
CA VAL A 50 -1.22 8.60 -6.89
C VAL A 50 0.25 8.46 -7.22
N LEU A 51 0.99 7.90 -6.27
CA LEU A 51 2.44 7.84 -6.32
C LEU A 51 2.93 6.68 -7.19
N ARG A 52 3.91 6.94 -8.03
CA ARG A 52 4.54 5.90 -8.83
C ARG A 52 6.04 6.11 -9.00
N GLU A 53 6.71 5.01 -9.28
CA GLU A 53 8.12 4.92 -9.61
C GLU A 53 8.29 3.90 -10.75
N GLN A 54 9.48 3.79 -11.32
CA GLN A 54 9.73 2.78 -12.35
C GLN A 54 9.39 1.36 -11.81
N GLY A 55 8.70 0.57 -12.63
CA GLY A 55 8.22 -0.76 -12.26
C GLY A 55 6.90 -0.77 -11.49
N VAL A 56 6.36 0.39 -11.10
CA VAL A 56 5.02 0.50 -10.52
C VAL A 56 3.96 0.27 -11.61
N ASN A 57 2.90 -0.39 -11.23
CA ASN A 57 1.76 -0.73 -12.08
C ASN A 57 0.44 -0.35 -11.39
N SER A 58 -0.68 -0.36 -12.13
CA SER A 58 -2.03 -0.07 -11.63
C SER A 58 -2.30 1.35 -11.14
N HIS A 59 -1.46 2.32 -11.44
CA HIS A 59 -1.69 3.72 -11.06
C HIS A 59 -2.90 4.35 -11.78
N VAL A 60 -3.20 3.92 -12.99
CA VAL A 60 -4.38 4.38 -13.75
C VAL A 60 -5.67 3.87 -13.11
N GLU A 61 -5.72 2.58 -12.78
CA GLU A 61 -6.85 1.94 -12.10
C GLU A 61 -7.06 2.52 -10.71
N MET A 62 -5.98 2.80 -10.00
CA MET A 62 -6.02 3.45 -8.69
C MET A 62 -6.59 4.86 -8.78
N ALA A 63 -6.14 5.66 -9.74
CA ALA A 63 -6.67 6.99 -10.00
C ALA A 63 -8.16 6.94 -10.33
N ALA A 64 -8.58 5.99 -11.15
CA ALA A 64 -10.00 5.79 -11.49
C ALA A 64 -10.84 5.41 -10.26
N ALA A 65 -10.31 4.55 -9.38
CA ALA A 65 -10.99 4.16 -8.14
C ALA A 65 -11.20 5.37 -7.21
N PHE A 66 -10.16 6.17 -7.00
CA PHE A 66 -10.25 7.36 -6.16
C PHE A 66 -11.14 8.44 -6.76
N ASN A 67 -11.11 8.65 -8.07
CA ASN A 67 -12.02 9.60 -8.74
C ASN A 67 -13.49 9.17 -8.58
N ARG A 68 -13.79 7.87 -8.67
CA ARG A 68 -15.15 7.35 -8.38
C ARG A 68 -15.57 7.55 -6.93
N ALA A 69 -14.61 7.46 -6.00
CA ALA A 69 -14.85 7.73 -4.57
C ALA A 69 -14.92 9.23 -4.23
N GLY A 70 -14.89 10.13 -5.23
CA GLY A 70 -15.07 11.58 -5.03
C GLY A 70 -13.77 12.36 -4.79
N PHE A 71 -12.62 11.75 -4.93
CA PHE A 71 -11.33 12.44 -4.84
C PHE A 71 -10.92 13.07 -6.18
N THR A 72 -10.00 14.01 -6.12
CA THR A 72 -9.23 14.45 -7.28
C THR A 72 -7.89 13.71 -7.28
N ALA A 73 -7.78 12.65 -8.08
CA ALA A 73 -6.55 11.88 -8.21
C ALA A 73 -5.55 12.61 -9.10
N VAL A 74 -4.31 12.71 -8.63
CA VAL A 74 -3.20 13.37 -9.35
C VAL A 74 -2.05 12.38 -9.45
N ASP A 75 -1.62 12.09 -10.68
CA ASP A 75 -0.43 11.28 -10.93
C ASP A 75 0.83 12.02 -10.46
N VAL A 76 1.60 11.37 -9.60
CA VAL A 76 2.84 11.91 -9.02
C VAL A 76 3.97 10.92 -9.20
N HIS A 77 4.91 11.24 -10.09
CA HIS A 77 6.11 10.44 -10.24
C HIS A 77 7.17 10.84 -9.20
N MET A 78 7.88 9.86 -8.66
CA MET A 78 8.92 10.11 -7.64
C MET A 78 9.98 11.11 -8.12
N SER A 79 10.33 11.13 -9.40
CA SER A 79 11.29 12.09 -9.96
C SER A 79 10.85 13.56 -9.74
N ASP A 80 9.55 13.83 -9.65
CA ASP A 80 9.05 15.17 -9.41
C ASP A 80 9.25 15.60 -7.96
N ILE A 81 9.10 14.67 -7.03
CA ILE A 81 9.37 14.90 -5.61
C ILE A 81 10.88 15.01 -5.37
N LEU A 82 11.66 14.08 -5.90
CA LEU A 82 13.13 14.07 -5.76
C LEU A 82 13.79 15.34 -6.29
N SER A 83 13.27 15.87 -7.41
CA SER A 83 13.77 17.14 -7.98
C SER A 83 13.19 18.38 -7.29
N GLY A 84 12.15 18.24 -6.47
CA GLY A 84 11.44 19.36 -5.85
C GLY A 84 10.47 20.09 -6.79
N ARG A 85 10.16 19.52 -7.96
CA ARG A 85 9.14 20.08 -8.87
C ARG A 85 7.74 19.96 -8.33
N ARG A 86 7.49 18.98 -7.42
CA ARG A 86 6.21 18.77 -6.77
C ARG A 86 6.41 18.48 -5.29
N THR A 87 5.49 19.00 -4.48
CA THR A 87 5.42 18.77 -3.05
C THR A 87 4.16 17.97 -2.70
N LEU A 88 4.10 17.44 -1.49
CA LEU A 88 2.93 16.73 -0.96
C LEU A 88 2.00 17.64 -0.14
N THR A 89 2.31 18.93 -0.01
CA THR A 89 1.60 19.89 0.83
C THR A 89 0.12 19.98 0.50
N ASP A 90 -0.24 19.98 -0.79
CA ASP A 90 -1.62 20.18 -1.26
C ASP A 90 -2.46 18.89 -1.30
N PHE A 91 -1.91 17.77 -0.85
CA PHE A 91 -2.62 16.50 -0.87
C PHE A 91 -3.18 16.13 0.49
N ASN A 92 -4.42 15.64 0.50
CA ASN A 92 -5.09 15.07 1.66
C ASN A 92 -4.82 13.57 1.79
N GLY A 93 -4.44 12.92 0.71
CA GLY A 93 -4.11 11.51 0.69
C GLY A 93 -2.92 11.21 -0.22
N LEU A 94 -2.25 10.10 0.07
CA LEU A 94 -1.19 9.53 -0.72
C LEU A 94 -1.48 8.04 -0.92
N VAL A 95 -1.43 7.57 -2.16
CA VAL A 95 -1.51 6.15 -2.45
C VAL A 95 -0.25 5.67 -3.15
N ALA A 96 0.39 4.65 -2.57
CA ALA A 96 1.49 3.92 -3.17
C ALA A 96 0.95 2.67 -3.86
N CYS A 97 1.06 2.63 -5.19
CA CYS A 97 0.49 1.58 -6.01
C CYS A 97 1.34 0.30 -6.00
N GLY A 98 0.76 -0.77 -6.51
CA GLY A 98 1.42 -2.06 -6.70
C GLY A 98 2.39 -2.08 -7.87
N GLY A 99 3.02 -3.22 -8.07
CA GLY A 99 3.99 -3.49 -9.12
C GLY A 99 5.28 -4.08 -8.58
N PHE A 100 6.39 -3.77 -9.23
CA PHE A 100 7.74 -4.22 -8.87
C PHE A 100 8.71 -3.05 -8.97
N SER A 101 8.59 -2.11 -8.03
CA SER A 101 9.44 -0.91 -8.05
C SER A 101 10.92 -1.28 -8.02
N TYR A 102 11.70 -0.74 -8.97
CA TYR A 102 13.10 -1.08 -9.18
C TYR A 102 13.36 -2.59 -9.38
N GLY A 103 12.37 -3.33 -9.92
CA GLY A 103 12.46 -4.77 -10.12
C GLY A 103 12.62 -5.57 -8.82
N ASP A 104 12.34 -4.97 -7.67
CA ASP A 104 12.55 -5.53 -6.32
C ASP A 104 13.99 -6.05 -6.07
N VAL A 105 14.98 -5.48 -6.73
CA VAL A 105 16.40 -5.91 -6.66
C VAL A 105 16.94 -5.89 -5.23
N LEU A 106 16.56 -4.91 -4.43
CA LEU A 106 16.98 -4.78 -3.02
C LEU A 106 16.03 -5.48 -2.03
N GLY A 107 14.95 -6.07 -2.52
CA GLY A 107 13.84 -6.58 -1.74
C GLY A 107 12.55 -5.83 -2.05
N ALA A 108 11.42 -6.43 -1.69
CA ALA A 108 10.11 -5.93 -2.04
C ALA A 108 9.85 -4.51 -1.50
N GLY A 109 9.71 -3.54 -2.40
CA GLY A 109 9.51 -2.12 -2.08
C GLY A 109 10.72 -1.39 -1.53
N GLU A 110 11.85 -2.07 -1.29
CA GLU A 110 13.05 -1.50 -0.66
C GLU A 110 13.69 -0.40 -1.51
N GLY A 111 13.83 -0.61 -2.82
CA GLY A 111 14.44 0.38 -3.71
C GLY A 111 13.67 1.70 -3.67
N TRP A 112 12.35 1.62 -3.72
CA TRP A 112 11.47 2.79 -3.65
C TRP A 112 11.57 3.49 -2.28
N ALA A 113 11.48 2.74 -1.19
CA ALA A 113 11.63 3.31 0.15
C ALA A 113 13.00 3.99 0.34
N LYS A 114 14.07 3.38 -0.15
CA LYS A 114 15.43 3.95 -0.07
C LYS A 114 15.59 5.21 -0.89
N SER A 115 14.95 5.34 -2.04
CA SER A 115 14.96 6.60 -2.82
C SER A 115 14.35 7.76 -2.03
N ILE A 116 13.41 7.46 -1.12
CA ILE A 116 12.83 8.45 -0.20
C ILE A 116 13.77 8.71 0.99
N LEU A 117 14.18 7.64 1.70
CA LEU A 117 14.90 7.76 2.96
C LEU A 117 16.31 8.35 2.82
N PHE A 118 16.97 8.12 1.68
CA PHE A 118 18.34 8.61 1.41
C PHE A 118 18.40 9.87 0.54
N ASN A 119 17.25 10.49 0.28
CA ASN A 119 17.18 11.82 -0.32
C ASN A 119 16.58 12.78 0.70
N ASP A 120 17.36 13.74 1.16
CA ASP A 120 16.96 14.65 2.25
C ASP A 120 15.66 15.40 1.95
N LYS A 121 15.49 15.87 0.70
CA LYS A 121 14.27 16.58 0.30
C LYS A 121 13.05 15.66 0.32
N ALA A 122 13.14 14.49 -0.30
CA ALA A 122 12.05 13.54 -0.31
C ALA A 122 11.71 13.07 1.11
N ARG A 123 12.72 12.73 1.91
CA ARG A 123 12.52 12.33 3.29
C ARG A 123 11.80 13.38 4.12
N ALA A 124 12.22 14.64 4.02
CA ALA A 124 11.57 15.75 4.71
C ALA A 124 10.11 15.95 4.25
N GLU A 125 9.86 15.86 2.94
CA GLU A 125 8.54 16.02 2.35
C GLU A 125 7.58 14.91 2.81
N PHE A 126 8.02 13.65 2.79
CA PHE A 126 7.22 12.52 3.26
C PHE A 126 7.00 12.57 4.78
N ALA A 127 8.02 12.89 5.57
CA ALA A 127 7.87 13.04 7.01
C ALA A 127 6.84 14.13 7.36
N ALA A 128 6.95 15.30 6.74
CA ALA A 128 5.99 16.39 6.92
C ALA A 128 4.56 16.00 6.48
N PHE A 129 4.42 15.17 5.44
CA PHE A 129 3.12 14.63 5.03
C PHE A 129 2.54 13.71 6.10
N PHE A 130 3.33 12.77 6.64
CA PHE A 130 2.88 11.81 7.63
C PHE A 130 2.57 12.42 9.01
N GLU A 131 3.18 13.56 9.35
CA GLU A 131 2.89 14.28 10.60
C GLU A 131 1.54 15.00 10.59
N ARG A 132 0.96 15.28 9.43
CA ARG A 132 -0.31 15.99 9.33
C ARG A 132 -1.48 15.07 9.72
N GLN A 133 -2.26 15.48 10.74
CA GLN A 133 -3.44 14.72 11.20
C GLN A 133 -4.59 14.65 10.18
N SER A 134 -4.60 15.54 9.19
CA SER A 134 -5.64 15.62 8.16
C SER A 134 -5.30 14.84 6.89
N THR A 135 -4.31 13.98 6.93
CA THR A 135 -3.88 13.17 5.79
C THR A 135 -3.98 11.68 6.07
N PHE A 136 -4.05 10.90 5.01
CA PHE A 136 -3.98 9.44 5.10
C PHE A 136 -3.06 8.87 4.02
N THR A 137 -2.62 7.64 4.24
CA THR A 137 -1.79 6.90 3.29
C THR A 137 -2.38 5.52 3.06
N LEU A 138 -2.47 5.12 1.80
CA LEU A 138 -2.82 3.77 1.38
C LEU A 138 -1.64 3.15 0.63
N GLY A 139 -1.14 2.03 1.11
CA GLY A 139 -0.18 1.20 0.39
C GLY A 139 -0.84 -0.07 -0.14
N VAL A 140 -0.65 -0.39 -1.41
CA VAL A 140 -1.22 -1.58 -2.04
C VAL A 140 -0.10 -2.43 -2.62
N CYS A 141 -0.05 -3.73 -2.25
CA CYS A 141 0.91 -4.70 -2.76
C CYS A 141 2.37 -4.20 -2.57
N ASN A 142 3.11 -3.95 -3.64
CA ASN A 142 4.46 -3.38 -3.59
C ASN A 142 4.50 -2.01 -2.89
N GLY A 143 3.45 -1.19 -3.06
CA GLY A 143 3.31 0.06 -2.34
C GLY A 143 3.15 -0.13 -0.83
N CYS A 144 2.44 -1.17 -0.38
CA CYS A 144 2.35 -1.53 1.04
C CYS A 144 3.73 -1.93 1.60
N GLN A 145 4.48 -2.73 0.86
CA GLN A 145 5.85 -3.10 1.21
C GLN A 145 6.77 -1.87 1.31
N MET A 146 6.64 -0.94 0.37
CA MET A 146 7.38 0.32 0.39
C MET A 146 7.03 1.15 1.63
N VAL A 147 5.74 1.37 1.90
CA VAL A 147 5.29 2.17 3.05
C VAL A 147 5.75 1.55 4.37
N SER A 148 5.73 0.22 4.51
CA SER A 148 6.23 -0.46 5.72
C SER A 148 7.73 -0.20 5.96
N ASN A 149 8.50 0.01 4.91
CA ASN A 149 9.93 0.36 5.01
C ASN A 149 10.16 1.84 5.39
N LEU A 150 9.13 2.68 5.31
CA LEU A 150 9.18 4.09 5.76
C LEU A 150 8.84 4.27 7.23
N LYS A 151 8.63 3.23 8.01
CA LYS A 151 8.16 3.29 9.40
C LYS A 151 8.99 4.23 10.30
N SER A 152 10.25 4.48 9.98
CA SER A 152 11.11 5.41 10.74
C SER A 152 10.71 6.88 10.62
N ILE A 153 9.86 7.22 9.65
CA ILE A 153 9.36 8.59 9.42
C ILE A 153 7.83 8.69 9.48
N ILE A 154 7.16 7.60 9.87
CA ILE A 154 5.70 7.56 10.06
C ILE A 154 5.41 7.54 11.56
N PRO A 155 4.76 8.57 12.14
CA PRO A 155 4.42 8.58 13.55
C PRO A 155 3.57 7.36 13.96
N GLY A 156 3.96 6.68 15.04
CA GLY A 156 3.25 5.51 15.56
C GLY A 156 3.48 4.19 14.81
N ALA A 157 4.39 4.17 13.83
CA ALA A 157 4.67 2.98 13.01
C ALA A 157 5.87 2.16 13.50
N GLU A 158 6.42 2.44 14.67
CA GLU A 158 7.66 1.82 15.18
C GLU A 158 7.53 0.29 15.28
N LEU A 159 6.34 -0.18 15.65
CA LEU A 159 6.04 -1.61 15.83
C LEU A 159 5.57 -2.30 14.54
N TRP A 160 5.50 -1.60 13.41
CA TRP A 160 5.08 -2.24 12.17
C TRP A 160 6.03 -3.36 11.76
N PRO A 161 5.50 -4.50 11.28
CA PRO A 161 6.32 -5.61 10.82
C PRO A 161 7.11 -5.25 9.55
N ARG A 162 8.09 -6.06 9.23
CA ARG A 162 8.73 -6.06 7.91
C ARG A 162 8.15 -7.19 7.07
N PHE A 163 7.99 -6.93 5.79
CA PHE A 163 7.75 -7.97 4.81
C PHE A 163 9.05 -8.71 4.54
N VAL A 164 9.02 -10.00 4.67
CA VAL A 164 10.17 -10.88 4.46
C VAL A 164 9.80 -11.99 3.47
N ARG A 165 10.80 -12.73 3.00
CA ARG A 165 10.61 -13.85 2.11
C ARG A 165 9.71 -14.90 2.73
N ASN A 166 8.76 -15.44 1.96
CA ASN A 166 7.88 -16.52 2.41
C ASN A 166 8.70 -17.76 2.82
N LYS A 167 8.25 -18.47 3.84
CA LYS A 167 8.89 -19.72 4.30
C LYS A 167 8.93 -20.78 3.22
N SER A 168 8.01 -20.74 2.26
CA SER A 168 7.97 -21.62 1.10
C SER A 168 8.98 -21.27 0.01
N ASP A 169 9.65 -20.13 0.11
CA ASP A 169 10.50 -19.54 -0.94
C ASP A 169 9.77 -19.26 -2.27
N ARG A 170 8.44 -19.25 -2.25
CA ARG A 170 7.58 -19.06 -3.40
C ARG A 170 6.56 -17.95 -3.17
N PHE A 171 6.03 -17.42 -4.26
CA PHE A 171 4.83 -16.59 -4.20
C PHE A 171 3.65 -17.44 -3.71
N GLU A 172 2.91 -16.89 -2.74
CA GLU A 172 1.71 -17.53 -2.21
C GLU A 172 0.51 -16.58 -2.37
N ALA A 173 -0.48 -17.02 -3.14
CA ALA A 173 -1.76 -16.33 -3.26
C ALA A 173 -2.76 -17.01 -2.30
N ARG A 174 -3.18 -16.29 -1.28
CA ARG A 174 -4.14 -16.81 -0.29
C ARG A 174 -5.22 -15.77 -0.02
N PHE A 175 -6.44 -16.26 0.08
CA PHE A 175 -7.54 -15.48 0.65
C PHE A 175 -7.53 -15.76 2.15
N SER A 176 -7.26 -14.76 2.96
CA SER A 176 -7.12 -14.92 4.42
C SER A 176 -7.73 -13.76 5.18
N LEU A 177 -8.19 -14.05 6.38
CA LEU A 177 -8.59 -13.01 7.33
C LEU A 177 -7.34 -12.38 7.96
N VAL A 178 -7.40 -11.08 8.16
CA VAL A 178 -6.40 -10.30 8.91
C VAL A 178 -7.11 -9.52 10.00
N GLN A 179 -6.39 -9.26 11.08
CA GLN A 179 -6.89 -8.53 12.24
C GLN A 179 -6.07 -7.27 12.47
#